data_342f5a3457ecedb5a3a1ea3edea2b163
#
_entry.id   342f5a3457ecedb5a3a1ea3edea2b163
#
_cell.length_a   1.000
_cell.length_b   1.000
_cell.length_c   1.000
_cell.angle_alpha   90.00
_cell.angle_beta   90.00
_cell.angle_gamma   90.00
#
_symmetry.space_group_name_H-M   'P 1'
#
loop_
_entity.id
_entity.type
_entity.pdbx_description
1 polymer ?
#
loop_
_entity_poly.entity_id
_entity_poly.type
_entity_poly.pdbx_seq_one_letter_code
_entity_poly.pdbx_strand_id
1 'polypeptide(L)'
;MDMYVRTEEWRKKIDMDRLYEEFSFTERAQVARYGWRMYFHKTDRMGRPIFIQDLSGLDTEKVFSVTTADRIVQNFAVTLEHAVRERYLACTASAGRTVDDNLMILNVQGLGLSTFWSMKNKLQELLGILDNNFPELSGRVQIINAPMLFTTVWSCIKGWLPTQTVEKID
;
A
#
# COMPACT_ATOMS: atom_id res chain seq x y z
N MET A 1 -11.41 -5.92 -20.25
CA MET A 1 -12.82 -6.07 -19.80
C MET A 1 -12.95 -6.92 -18.52
N ASP A 2 -12.29 -8.04 -18.43
CA ASP A 2 -12.33 -8.96 -17.28
C ASP A 2 -11.80 -8.35 -15.96
N MET A 3 -10.76 -7.51 -16.01
CA MET A 3 -10.19 -6.87 -14.80
C MET A 3 -11.18 -5.89 -14.14
N TYR A 4 -11.83 -5.03 -14.92
CA TYR A 4 -12.83 -4.08 -14.39
C TYR A 4 -14.02 -4.80 -13.75
N VAL A 5 -14.50 -5.89 -14.36
CA VAL A 5 -15.60 -6.69 -13.81
C VAL A 5 -15.20 -7.28 -12.45
N ARG A 6 -14.00 -7.86 -12.35
CA ARG A 6 -13.49 -8.43 -11.09
C ARG A 6 -13.29 -7.35 -10.01
N THR A 7 -12.81 -6.18 -10.39
CA THR A 7 -12.69 -5.03 -9.48
C THR A 7 -14.05 -4.64 -8.92
N GLU A 8 -15.07 -4.51 -9.77
CA GLU A 8 -16.42 -4.16 -9.32
C GLU A 8 -17.06 -5.26 -8.46
N GLU A 9 -16.84 -6.52 -8.76
CA GLU A 9 -17.30 -7.64 -7.93
C GLU A 9 -16.62 -7.64 -6.55
N TRP A 10 -15.31 -7.37 -6.52
CA TRP A 10 -14.57 -7.24 -5.27
C TRP A 10 -15.06 -6.04 -4.45
N ARG A 11 -15.27 -4.88 -5.06
CA ARG A 11 -15.82 -3.67 -4.40
C ARG A 11 -17.18 -3.93 -3.76
N LYS A 12 -18.06 -4.63 -4.48
CA LYS A 12 -19.37 -5.04 -3.95
C LYS A 12 -19.23 -6.04 -2.80
N LYS A 13 -18.32 -7.02 -2.93
CA LYS A 13 -18.10 -8.05 -1.90
C LYS A 13 -17.64 -7.46 -0.57
N ILE A 14 -16.78 -6.44 -0.58
CA ILE A 14 -16.27 -5.80 0.64
C ILE A 14 -17.14 -4.61 1.09
N ASP A 15 -18.19 -4.28 0.34
CA ASP A 15 -19.04 -3.10 0.55
C ASP A 15 -18.18 -1.83 0.64
N MET A 16 -17.40 -1.55 -0.42
CA MET A 16 -16.37 -0.50 -0.43
C MET A 16 -16.94 0.88 -0.09
N ASP A 17 -18.15 1.21 -0.54
CA ASP A 17 -18.74 2.51 -0.29
C ASP A 17 -19.06 2.70 1.20
N ARG A 18 -19.66 1.70 1.83
CA ARG A 18 -19.89 1.69 3.26
C ARG A 18 -18.59 1.69 4.06
N LEU A 19 -17.62 0.87 3.62
CA LEU A 19 -16.30 0.83 4.24
C LEU A 19 -15.61 2.20 4.18
N TYR A 20 -15.69 2.90 3.04
CA TYR A 20 -15.15 4.24 2.87
C TYR A 20 -15.80 5.26 3.81
N GLU A 21 -17.12 5.19 4.01
CA GLU A 21 -17.86 6.15 4.84
C GLU A 21 -17.74 5.87 6.35
N GLU A 22 -17.75 4.60 6.76
CA GLU A 22 -17.90 4.20 8.16
C GLU A 22 -16.60 3.68 8.81
N PHE A 23 -15.61 3.23 8.01
CA PHE A 23 -14.43 2.60 8.58
C PHE A 23 -13.54 3.60 9.32
N SER A 24 -13.25 3.28 10.59
CA SER A 24 -12.29 4.02 11.40
C SER A 24 -11.20 3.10 11.91
N PHE A 25 -9.95 3.42 11.59
CA PHE A 25 -8.77 2.71 12.10
C PHE A 25 -8.32 3.35 13.42
N THR A 26 -9.07 3.09 14.48
CA THR A 26 -8.89 3.70 15.81
C THR A 26 -7.55 3.36 16.44
N GLU A 27 -6.99 2.19 16.14
CA GLU A 27 -5.69 1.69 16.60
C GLU A 27 -4.48 2.23 15.82
N ARG A 28 -4.68 3.15 14.88
CA ARG A 28 -3.63 3.72 14.01
C ARG A 28 -2.38 4.17 14.78
N ALA A 29 -2.57 4.90 15.88
CA ALA A 29 -1.46 5.42 16.67
C ALA A 29 -0.62 4.32 17.32
N GLN A 30 -1.26 3.25 17.79
CA GLN A 30 -0.61 2.11 18.41
C GLN A 30 0.14 1.28 17.35
N VAL A 31 -0.52 0.98 16.24
CA VAL A 31 0.06 0.24 15.11
C VAL A 31 1.26 0.99 14.53
N ALA A 32 1.17 2.32 14.38
CA ALA A 32 2.27 3.15 13.93
C ALA A 32 3.47 3.15 14.89
N ARG A 33 3.23 3.11 16.20
CA ARG A 33 4.27 2.99 17.24
C ARG A 33 5.04 1.66 17.11
N TYR A 34 4.38 0.61 16.66
CA TYR A 34 4.98 -0.71 16.47
C TYR A 34 5.55 -0.92 15.05
N GLY A 35 5.74 0.18 14.29
CA GLY A 35 6.47 0.17 13.03
C GLY A 35 5.62 -0.11 11.79
N TRP A 36 4.28 -0.11 11.89
CA TRP A 36 3.42 -0.20 10.72
C TRP A 36 2.79 1.15 10.40
N ARG A 37 3.40 1.91 9.49
CA ARG A 37 2.96 3.26 9.12
C ARG A 37 2.62 3.31 7.64
N MET A 38 1.41 3.75 7.32
CA MET A 38 0.95 3.97 5.94
C MET A 38 0.23 5.32 5.89
N TYR A 39 0.66 6.20 5.02
CA TYR A 39 0.06 7.51 4.87
C TYR A 39 0.48 8.21 3.59
N PHE A 40 -0.34 9.13 3.09
CA PHE A 40 0.04 10.07 2.05
C PHE A 40 0.67 11.31 2.66
N HIS A 41 1.75 11.81 2.05
CA HIS A 41 2.44 13.01 2.52
C HIS A 41 2.97 13.84 1.37
N LYS A 42 2.41 15.04 1.18
CA LYS A 42 2.81 15.98 0.13
C LYS A 42 2.74 15.39 -1.29
N THR A 43 3.39 16.07 -2.21
CA THR A 43 3.51 15.68 -3.61
C THR A 43 4.97 15.67 -4.04
N ASP A 44 5.28 14.91 -5.08
CA ASP A 44 6.56 14.96 -5.76
C ASP A 44 6.67 16.21 -6.68
N ARG A 45 7.80 16.35 -7.37
CA ARG A 45 8.04 17.47 -8.31
C ARG A 45 7.10 17.47 -9.51
N MET A 46 6.46 16.34 -9.78
CA MET A 46 5.47 16.19 -10.85
C MET A 46 4.03 16.42 -10.37
N GLY A 47 3.82 16.75 -9.10
CA GLY A 47 2.51 16.96 -8.50
C GLY A 47 1.80 15.67 -8.10
N ARG A 48 2.44 14.49 -8.21
CA ARG A 48 1.86 13.21 -7.80
C ARG A 48 1.88 13.09 -6.28
N PRO A 49 0.82 12.59 -5.64
CA PRO A 49 0.85 12.36 -4.19
C PRO A 49 1.89 11.30 -3.83
N ILE A 50 2.59 11.49 -2.70
CA ILE A 50 3.58 10.53 -2.21
C ILE A 50 2.90 9.62 -1.20
N PHE A 51 2.86 8.31 -1.49
CA PHE A 51 2.38 7.29 -0.57
C PHE A 51 3.56 6.65 0.15
N ILE A 52 3.60 6.81 1.47
CA ILE A 52 4.69 6.30 2.30
C ILE A 52 4.20 5.06 3.05
N GLN A 53 4.93 3.96 2.87
CA GLN A 53 4.84 2.75 3.69
C GLN A 53 6.15 2.62 4.46
N ASP A 54 6.11 2.97 5.74
CA ASP A 54 7.28 2.88 6.60
C ASP A 54 7.13 1.68 7.54
N LEU A 55 7.92 0.64 7.27
CA LEU A 55 8.00 -0.59 8.05
C LEU A 55 9.27 -0.65 8.92
N SER A 56 9.93 0.49 9.11
CA SER A 56 11.14 0.53 9.95
C SER A 56 10.81 0.16 11.40
N GLY A 57 11.57 -0.78 11.94
CA GLY A 57 11.36 -1.27 13.30
C GLY A 57 10.06 -2.04 13.52
N LEU A 58 9.51 -2.66 12.47
CA LEU A 58 8.27 -3.42 12.53
C LEU A 58 8.35 -4.58 13.54
N ASP A 59 7.47 -4.53 14.53
CA ASP A 59 7.22 -5.57 15.52
C ASP A 59 5.83 -6.18 15.26
N THR A 60 5.80 -7.28 14.53
CA THR A 60 4.56 -7.93 14.09
C THR A 60 3.74 -8.47 15.25
N GLU A 61 4.38 -8.97 16.33
CA GLU A 61 3.67 -9.48 17.49
C GLU A 61 2.90 -8.36 18.20
N LYS A 62 3.55 -7.22 18.41
CA LYS A 62 2.88 -6.05 19.01
C LYS A 62 1.83 -5.46 18.10
N VAL A 63 2.05 -5.40 16.78
CA VAL A 63 1.02 -4.94 15.83
C VAL A 63 -0.23 -5.82 15.97
N PHE A 64 -0.10 -7.15 15.89
CA PHE A 64 -1.24 -8.06 15.98
C PHE A 64 -1.79 -8.27 17.40
N SER A 65 -1.16 -7.71 18.43
CA SER A 65 -1.76 -7.63 19.76
C SER A 65 -2.81 -6.53 19.90
N VAL A 66 -2.82 -5.53 19.00
CA VAL A 66 -3.71 -4.36 19.06
C VAL A 66 -4.66 -4.23 17.86
N THR A 67 -4.43 -4.99 16.79
CA THR A 67 -5.29 -4.99 15.60
C THR A 67 -5.33 -6.38 14.96
N THR A 68 -6.16 -6.53 13.93
CA THR A 68 -6.22 -7.76 13.13
C THR A 68 -5.69 -7.53 11.72
N ALA A 69 -5.30 -8.63 11.06
CA ALA A 69 -4.86 -8.58 9.67
C ALA A 69 -5.96 -8.01 8.74
N ASP A 70 -7.22 -8.37 8.98
CA ASP A 70 -8.36 -7.88 8.18
C ASP A 70 -8.54 -6.36 8.33
N ARG A 71 -8.38 -5.81 9.53
CA ARG A 71 -8.44 -4.36 9.75
C ARG A 71 -7.28 -3.62 9.07
N ILE A 72 -6.10 -4.22 9.02
CA ILE A 72 -4.97 -3.66 8.24
C ILE A 72 -5.30 -3.66 6.75
N VAL A 73 -5.86 -4.73 6.22
CA VAL A 73 -6.31 -4.83 4.82
C VAL A 73 -7.39 -3.79 4.52
N GLN A 74 -8.39 -3.66 5.39
CA GLN A 74 -9.44 -2.65 5.25
C GLN A 74 -8.85 -1.22 5.28
N ASN A 75 -7.96 -0.92 6.23
CA ASN A 75 -7.29 0.38 6.30
C ASN A 75 -6.47 0.68 5.04
N PHE A 76 -5.82 -0.32 4.47
CA PHE A 76 -5.09 -0.18 3.21
C PHE A 76 -6.05 0.15 2.05
N ALA A 77 -7.11 -0.62 1.89
CA ALA A 77 -8.12 -0.42 0.84
C ALA A 77 -8.79 0.98 0.95
N VAL A 78 -9.21 1.37 2.16
CA VAL A 78 -9.82 2.70 2.40
C VAL A 78 -8.81 3.83 2.15
N THR A 79 -7.55 3.66 2.52
CA THR A 79 -6.49 4.66 2.25
C THR A 79 -6.30 4.89 0.75
N LEU A 80 -6.33 3.81 -0.06
CA LEU A 80 -6.25 3.91 -1.51
C LEU A 80 -7.53 4.50 -2.12
N GLU A 81 -8.69 4.15 -1.59
CA GLU A 81 -9.98 4.69 -2.03
C GLU A 81 -10.04 6.21 -1.82
N HIS A 82 -9.59 6.73 -0.68
CA HIS A 82 -9.42 8.17 -0.45
C HIS A 82 -8.45 8.82 -1.44
N ALA A 83 -7.41 8.11 -1.85
CA ALA A 83 -6.51 8.64 -2.88
C ALA A 83 -7.24 8.82 -4.22
N VAL A 84 -7.99 7.82 -4.64
CA VAL A 84 -8.73 7.84 -5.92
C VAL A 84 -9.84 8.89 -5.90
N ARG A 85 -10.66 8.92 -4.83
CA ARG A 85 -11.83 9.81 -4.77
C ARG A 85 -11.48 11.27 -4.53
N GLU A 86 -10.39 11.55 -3.81
CA GLU A 86 -10.12 12.92 -3.33
C GLU A 86 -8.75 13.43 -3.75
N ARG A 87 -7.65 12.67 -3.44
CA ARG A 87 -6.29 13.19 -3.57
C ARG A 87 -5.86 13.42 -5.01
N TYR A 88 -6.19 12.51 -5.92
CA TYR A 88 -5.84 12.68 -7.33
C TYR A 88 -6.57 13.85 -7.96
N LEU A 89 -7.84 14.08 -7.58
CA LEU A 89 -8.58 15.23 -8.03
C LEU A 89 -7.95 16.54 -7.54
N ALA A 90 -7.57 16.61 -6.27
CA ALA A 90 -6.89 17.75 -5.68
C ALA A 90 -5.50 17.99 -6.32
N CYS A 91 -4.73 16.93 -6.54
CA CYS A 91 -3.42 17.01 -7.20
C CYS A 91 -3.57 17.46 -8.66
N THR A 92 -4.56 16.95 -9.38
CA THR A 92 -4.89 17.34 -10.76
C THR A 92 -5.22 18.85 -10.84
N ALA A 93 -6.07 19.32 -9.96
CA ALA A 93 -6.43 20.74 -9.88
C ALA A 93 -5.21 21.63 -9.57
N SER A 94 -4.36 21.20 -8.63
CA SER A 94 -3.18 21.95 -8.23
C SER A 94 -2.07 21.93 -9.29
N ALA A 95 -1.88 20.81 -9.98
CA ALA A 95 -0.83 20.65 -11.00
C ALA A 95 -1.22 21.21 -12.38
N GLY A 96 -2.50 21.52 -12.62
CA GLY A 96 -3.01 21.95 -13.93
C GLY A 96 -2.91 20.88 -15.02
N ARG A 97 -2.76 19.62 -14.66
CA ARG A 97 -2.70 18.44 -15.54
C ARG A 97 -3.26 17.21 -14.83
N THR A 98 -3.67 16.21 -15.57
CA THR A 98 -4.14 14.95 -14.97
C THR A 98 -3.04 14.31 -14.11
N VAL A 99 -3.42 13.97 -12.88
CA VAL A 99 -2.63 13.19 -11.93
C VAL A 99 -3.50 11.99 -11.51
N ASP A 100 -3.11 10.81 -11.93
CA ASP A 100 -3.86 9.55 -11.76
C ASP A 100 -2.99 8.41 -11.18
N ASP A 101 -1.73 8.72 -10.85
CA ASP A 101 -0.79 7.81 -10.19
C ASP A 101 -0.13 8.45 -8.96
N ASN A 102 0.65 7.67 -8.22
CA ASN A 102 1.43 8.13 -7.08
C ASN A 102 2.90 7.71 -7.15
N LEU A 103 3.74 8.40 -6.37
CA LEU A 103 5.05 7.91 -5.99
C LEU A 103 4.93 7.15 -4.67
N MET A 104 5.20 5.85 -4.69
CA MET A 104 5.25 5.04 -3.47
C MET A 104 6.67 4.98 -2.93
N ILE A 105 6.83 5.18 -1.63
CA ILE A 105 8.11 4.99 -0.91
C ILE A 105 7.90 3.90 0.13
N LEU A 106 8.65 2.80 0.00
CA LEU A 106 8.64 1.69 0.93
C LEU A 106 9.95 1.68 1.72
N ASN A 107 9.88 2.05 3.00
CA ASN A 107 11.02 1.97 3.92
C ASN A 107 11.04 0.62 4.62
N VAL A 108 12.09 -0.15 4.35
CA VAL A 108 12.29 -1.50 4.90
C VAL A 108 13.47 -1.59 5.89
N GLN A 109 13.86 -0.46 6.49
CA GLN A 109 14.96 -0.39 7.45
C GLN A 109 14.75 -1.38 8.61
N GLY A 110 15.73 -2.25 8.81
CA GLY A 110 15.70 -3.22 9.91
C GLY A 110 14.71 -4.37 9.71
N LEU A 111 14.06 -4.49 8.56
CA LEU A 111 13.18 -5.61 8.26
C LEU A 111 13.99 -6.90 8.09
N GLY A 112 13.90 -7.80 9.07
CA GLY A 112 14.58 -9.09 9.05
C GLY A 112 13.87 -10.14 8.20
N LEU A 113 14.59 -11.17 7.78
CA LEU A 113 14.01 -12.29 7.03
C LEU A 113 12.90 -13.00 7.81
N SER A 114 13.07 -13.17 9.13
CA SER A 114 12.04 -13.77 9.98
C SER A 114 10.73 -12.99 9.96
N THR A 115 10.81 -11.66 10.06
CA THR A 115 9.64 -10.77 9.98
C THR A 115 8.99 -10.85 8.61
N PHE A 116 9.80 -10.86 7.54
CA PHE A 116 9.26 -11.05 6.18
C PHE A 116 8.51 -12.39 6.06
N TRP A 117 9.10 -13.49 6.51
CA TRP A 117 8.47 -14.81 6.39
C TRP A 117 7.19 -14.94 7.23
N SER A 118 7.14 -14.33 8.41
CA SER A 118 5.92 -14.29 9.22
C SER A 118 4.79 -13.49 8.56
N MET A 119 5.13 -12.48 7.75
CA MET A 119 4.18 -11.59 7.07
C MET A 119 3.89 -11.98 5.62
N LYS A 120 4.59 -12.97 5.07
CA LYS A 120 4.59 -13.29 3.63
C LYS A 120 3.19 -13.36 3.02
N ASN A 121 2.30 -14.15 3.62
CA ASN A 121 0.95 -14.35 3.09
C ASN A 121 0.13 -13.06 3.10
N LYS A 122 0.29 -12.26 4.15
CA LYS A 122 -0.41 -10.98 4.28
C LYS A 122 0.12 -9.92 3.33
N LEU A 123 1.44 -9.86 3.12
CA LEU A 123 2.04 -9.01 2.10
C LEU A 123 1.57 -9.39 0.69
N GLN A 124 1.50 -10.67 0.40
CA GLN A 124 0.98 -11.15 -0.89
C GLN A 124 -0.49 -10.77 -1.10
N GLU A 125 -1.32 -10.85 -0.06
CA GLU A 125 -2.71 -10.38 -0.11
C GLU A 125 -2.81 -8.88 -0.38
N LEU A 126 -2.04 -8.05 0.34
CA LEU A 126 -2.01 -6.59 0.14
C LEU A 126 -1.55 -6.20 -1.27
N LEU A 127 -0.49 -6.84 -1.77
CA LEU A 127 -0.01 -6.63 -3.12
C LEU A 127 -1.05 -7.06 -4.17
N GLY A 128 -1.74 -8.18 -3.92
CA GLY A 128 -2.84 -8.64 -4.78
C GLY A 128 -4.02 -7.68 -4.81
N ILE A 129 -4.37 -7.06 -3.69
CA ILE A 129 -5.42 -6.04 -3.63
C ILE A 129 -5.02 -4.81 -4.46
N LEU A 130 -3.79 -4.33 -4.29
CA LEU A 130 -3.27 -3.18 -5.03
C LEU A 130 -3.31 -3.44 -6.54
N ASP A 131 -2.75 -4.54 -6.97
CA ASP A 131 -2.54 -4.87 -8.37
C ASP A 131 -3.86 -5.18 -9.12
N ASN A 132 -4.77 -5.91 -8.46
CA ASN A 132 -6.03 -6.33 -9.08
C ASN A 132 -7.14 -5.29 -9.01
N ASN A 133 -7.17 -4.45 -7.97
CA ASN A 133 -8.33 -3.59 -7.69
C ASN A 133 -8.03 -2.09 -7.76
N PHE A 134 -6.76 -1.73 -7.84
CA PHE A 134 -6.30 -0.34 -8.02
C PHE A 134 -5.28 -0.28 -9.16
N PRO A 135 -5.70 -0.59 -10.39
CA PRO A 135 -4.80 -0.65 -11.54
C PRO A 135 -4.15 0.73 -11.79
N GLU A 136 -2.88 0.69 -12.19
CA GLU A 136 -2.07 1.88 -12.56
C GLU A 136 -1.89 2.92 -11.42
N LEU A 137 -2.35 2.63 -10.20
CA LEU A 137 -2.25 3.55 -9.07
C LEU A 137 -0.80 3.88 -8.70
N SER A 138 0.10 2.90 -8.80
CA SER A 138 1.53 3.10 -8.54
C SER A 138 2.25 3.47 -9.83
N GLY A 139 2.63 4.74 -9.96
CA GLY A 139 3.43 5.21 -11.08
C GLY A 139 4.90 4.82 -10.93
N ARG A 140 5.44 4.90 -9.73
CA ARG A 140 6.81 4.50 -9.38
C ARG A 140 6.86 4.05 -7.91
N VAL A 141 7.66 3.03 -7.64
CA VAL A 141 7.89 2.52 -6.29
C VAL A 141 9.37 2.59 -5.98
N GLN A 142 9.73 3.25 -4.88
CA GLN A 142 11.12 3.32 -4.39
C GLN A 142 11.24 2.55 -3.08
N ILE A 143 12.09 1.54 -3.07
CA ILE A 143 12.42 0.79 -1.85
C ILE A 143 13.68 1.38 -1.26
N ILE A 144 13.59 1.88 -0.03
CA ILE A 144 14.70 2.55 0.64
C ILE A 144 15.15 1.78 1.89
N ASN A 145 16.42 2.00 2.27
CA ASN A 145 17.05 1.39 3.44
C ASN A 145 16.99 -0.16 3.42
N ALA A 146 17.06 -0.75 2.23
CA ALA A 146 17.03 -2.19 2.05
C ALA A 146 18.28 -2.84 2.67
N PRO A 147 18.14 -3.81 3.60
CA PRO A 147 19.28 -4.53 4.15
C PRO A 147 19.91 -5.44 3.08
N MET A 148 21.18 -5.84 3.27
CA MET A 148 21.89 -6.69 2.29
C MET A 148 21.13 -7.97 1.91
N LEU A 149 20.39 -8.56 2.85
CA LEU A 149 19.58 -9.77 2.60
C LEU A 149 18.25 -9.49 1.88
N PHE A 150 17.94 -8.24 1.57
CA PHE A 150 16.71 -7.86 0.89
C PHE A 150 16.61 -8.47 -0.52
N THR A 151 17.73 -8.76 -1.17
CA THR A 151 17.77 -9.45 -2.48
C THR A 151 17.02 -10.78 -2.45
N THR A 152 17.11 -11.54 -1.34
CA THR A 152 16.37 -12.79 -1.15
C THR A 152 14.86 -12.53 -1.02
N VAL A 153 14.48 -11.52 -0.25
CA VAL A 153 13.09 -11.07 -0.11
C VAL A 153 12.54 -10.61 -1.45
N TRP A 154 13.30 -9.79 -2.16
CA TRP A 154 12.92 -9.27 -3.47
C TRP A 154 12.72 -10.39 -4.51
N SER A 155 13.61 -11.37 -4.53
CA SER A 155 13.47 -12.54 -5.42
C SER A 155 12.18 -13.32 -5.22
N CYS A 156 11.64 -13.31 -3.99
CA CYS A 156 10.35 -13.90 -3.67
C CYS A 156 9.19 -12.99 -4.12
N ILE A 157 9.25 -11.70 -3.76
CA ILE A 157 8.18 -10.72 -4.02
C ILE A 157 7.97 -10.51 -5.52
N LYS A 158 9.04 -10.35 -6.29
CA LYS A 158 8.94 -10.12 -7.74
C LYS A 158 8.20 -11.23 -8.50
N GLY A 159 8.20 -12.47 -7.96
CA GLY A 159 7.45 -13.58 -8.53
C GLY A 159 5.92 -13.49 -8.32
N TRP A 160 5.45 -12.59 -7.47
CA TRP A 160 4.02 -12.36 -7.22
C TRP A 160 3.45 -11.19 -8.02
N LEU A 161 4.32 -10.37 -8.58
CA LEU A 161 3.97 -9.13 -9.26
C LEU A 161 3.99 -9.32 -10.78
N PRO A 162 3.10 -8.66 -11.52
CA PRO A 162 3.21 -8.54 -12.96
C PRO A 162 4.52 -7.87 -13.37
N THR A 163 5.02 -8.20 -14.55
CA THR A 163 6.25 -7.62 -15.09
C THR A 163 6.20 -6.08 -15.11
N GLN A 164 5.07 -5.52 -15.53
CA GLN A 164 4.86 -4.07 -15.57
C GLN A 164 4.99 -3.41 -14.19
N THR A 165 4.53 -4.08 -13.12
CA THR A 165 4.68 -3.59 -11.75
C THR A 165 6.13 -3.68 -11.30
N VAL A 166 6.83 -4.77 -11.63
CA VAL A 166 8.25 -4.94 -11.30
C VAL A 166 9.12 -3.86 -11.93
N GLU A 167 8.83 -3.47 -13.18
CA GLU A 167 9.56 -2.41 -13.90
C GLU A 167 9.41 -1.00 -13.29
N LYS A 168 8.40 -0.79 -12.46
CA LYS A 168 8.16 0.48 -11.73
C LYS A 168 8.91 0.57 -10.39
N ILE A 169 9.58 -0.50 -9.97
CA ILE A 169 10.23 -0.63 -8.65
C ILE A 169 11.74 -0.43 -8.78
N ASP A 170 12.27 0.54 -8.01
CA ASP A 170 13.70 0.86 -7.89
C ASP A 170 14.23 0.60 -6.48
#